data_96b704cd3218d440743249bbe9873f6a
#
_entry.id   96b704cd3218d440743249bbe9873f6a
#
_cell.length_a   1.000
_cell.length_b   1.000
_cell.length_c   1.000
_cell.angle_alpha   90.00
_cell.angle_beta   90.00
_cell.angle_gamma   90.00
#
_symmetry.space_group_name_H-M   'P 1'
#
loop_
_entity.id
_entity.type
_entity.pdbx_description
1 polymer ?
#
loop_
_entity_poly.entity_id
_entity_poly.type
_entity_poly.pdbx_seq_one_letter_code
_entity_poly.pdbx_strand_id
1 'polypeptide(L)'
;PEDKKFKVLILVSDGEDNQGEALTIAKEAADLGIIIHTLGIGTKAGAPIPLFDKDGRRKEFKKDLAGKVVTSTLNANLLNEISKLTGGFFIRVENQVNAIAPLLQKIEEMEKKQIKSHIFSQYEDRYQIFLLIGLLLFLIEFIIPTRTKNEIVWRGKFTPYIFFNINI
;
A
#
# COMPACT_ATOMS: atom_id res chain seq x y z
N PRO A 1 11.99 -8.77 -9.78
CA PRO A 1 10.80 -8.82 -8.92
C PRO A 1 9.81 -7.82 -9.49
N GLU A 2 8.71 -8.33 -10.09
CA GLU A 2 7.62 -7.48 -10.54
C GLU A 2 7.02 -6.83 -9.29
N ASP A 3 7.08 -5.51 -9.23
CA ASP A 3 6.38 -4.72 -8.24
C ASP A 3 4.89 -5.05 -8.37
N LYS A 4 4.37 -5.90 -7.51
CA LYS A 4 2.93 -6.15 -7.40
C LYS A 4 2.28 -4.87 -6.92
N LYS A 5 1.98 -3.98 -7.84
CA LYS A 5 1.17 -2.78 -7.57
C LYS A 5 -0.22 -3.26 -7.18
N PHE A 6 -0.56 -3.11 -5.91
CA PHE A 6 -1.91 -3.37 -5.45
C PHE A 6 -2.86 -2.37 -6.11
N LYS A 7 -3.85 -2.89 -6.81
CA LYS A 7 -4.89 -2.06 -7.43
C LYS A 7 -6.06 -2.00 -6.46
N VAL A 8 -6.41 -0.80 -6.05
CA VAL A 8 -7.57 -0.56 -5.16
C VAL A 8 -8.64 0.18 -5.95
N LEU A 9 -9.87 -0.34 -5.91
CA LEU A 9 -11.05 0.28 -6.49
C LEU A 9 -12.02 0.68 -5.37
N ILE A 10 -12.60 1.86 -5.46
CA ILE A 10 -13.66 2.31 -4.59
C ILE A 10 -14.96 2.35 -5.41
N LEU A 11 -15.87 1.46 -5.10
CA LEU A 11 -17.18 1.38 -5.73
C LEU A 11 -18.22 2.11 -4.87
N VAL A 12 -18.84 3.15 -5.42
CA VAL A 12 -19.92 3.92 -4.79
C VAL A 12 -21.21 3.61 -5.51
N SER A 13 -22.15 2.92 -4.84
CA SER A 13 -23.39 2.45 -5.46
C SER A 13 -24.49 2.22 -4.42
N ASP A 14 -25.72 2.11 -4.87
CA ASP A 14 -26.85 1.59 -4.09
C ASP A 14 -26.91 0.04 -4.14
N GLY A 15 -26.05 -0.60 -4.96
CA GLY A 15 -25.97 -2.05 -5.09
C GLY A 15 -27.07 -2.67 -5.92
N GLU A 16 -27.74 -1.91 -6.81
CA GLU A 16 -28.62 -2.49 -7.82
C GLU A 16 -27.78 -3.24 -8.86
N ASP A 17 -28.12 -4.51 -9.07
CA ASP A 17 -27.51 -5.37 -10.09
C ASP A 17 -28.61 -5.88 -11.02
N ASN A 18 -28.80 -5.17 -12.11
CA ASN A 18 -29.83 -5.49 -13.09
C ASN A 18 -29.49 -6.69 -13.99
N GLN A 19 -28.22 -7.08 -14.06
CA GLN A 19 -27.72 -8.18 -14.90
C GLN A 19 -27.42 -9.44 -14.11
N GLY A 20 -27.25 -9.33 -12.78
CA GLY A 20 -26.92 -10.44 -11.91
C GLY A 20 -25.46 -10.91 -12.03
N GLU A 21 -24.59 -10.11 -12.62
CA GLU A 21 -23.20 -10.47 -12.92
C GLU A 21 -22.17 -9.86 -11.94
N ALA A 22 -22.60 -9.00 -11.02
CA ALA A 22 -21.71 -8.24 -10.15
C ALA A 22 -20.76 -9.13 -9.33
N LEU A 23 -21.23 -10.26 -8.80
CA LEU A 23 -20.40 -11.19 -8.05
C LEU A 23 -19.39 -11.96 -8.92
N THR A 24 -19.76 -12.26 -10.16
CA THR A 24 -18.85 -12.92 -11.11
C THR A 24 -17.69 -12.00 -11.46
N ILE A 25 -18.00 -10.74 -11.79
CA ILE A 25 -17.00 -9.71 -12.10
C ILE A 25 -16.10 -9.43 -10.87
N ALA A 26 -16.69 -9.43 -9.66
CA ALA A 26 -15.92 -9.26 -8.43
C ALA A 26 -14.93 -10.41 -8.20
N LYS A 27 -15.27 -11.65 -8.53
CA LYS A 27 -14.33 -12.79 -8.47
C LYS A 27 -13.20 -12.65 -9.47
N GLU A 28 -13.50 -12.29 -10.71
CA GLU A 28 -12.46 -12.01 -11.72
C GLU A 28 -11.52 -10.89 -11.29
N ALA A 29 -12.06 -9.82 -10.68
CA ALA A 29 -11.25 -8.74 -10.12
C ALA A 29 -10.34 -9.23 -8.99
N ALA A 30 -10.84 -10.11 -8.10
CA ALA A 30 -10.04 -10.71 -7.03
C ALA A 30 -8.90 -11.57 -7.59
N ASP A 31 -9.16 -12.36 -8.64
CA ASP A 31 -8.14 -13.19 -9.31
C ASP A 31 -7.04 -12.33 -9.96
N LEU A 32 -7.38 -11.11 -10.40
CA LEU A 32 -6.44 -10.11 -10.91
C LEU A 32 -5.72 -9.33 -9.80
N GLY A 33 -6.00 -9.63 -8.52
CA GLY A 33 -5.40 -8.95 -7.37
C GLY A 33 -5.94 -7.53 -7.15
N ILE A 34 -7.17 -7.24 -7.61
CA ILE A 34 -7.84 -5.95 -7.40
C ILE A 34 -8.65 -6.03 -6.12
N ILE A 35 -8.40 -5.11 -5.19
CA ILE A 35 -9.17 -4.97 -3.95
C ILE A 35 -10.29 -3.96 -4.19
N ILE A 36 -11.54 -4.35 -3.92
CA ILE A 36 -12.70 -3.48 -4.10
C ILE A 36 -13.28 -3.10 -2.74
N HIS A 37 -13.22 -1.80 -2.40
CA HIS A 37 -13.94 -1.24 -1.28
C HIS A 37 -15.28 -0.71 -1.77
N THR A 38 -16.37 -1.01 -1.07
CA THR A 38 -17.70 -0.59 -1.49
C THR A 38 -18.32 0.40 -0.51
N LEU A 39 -18.86 1.49 -1.06
CA LEU A 39 -19.63 2.48 -0.33
C LEU A 39 -21.08 2.39 -0.78
N GLY A 40 -21.95 1.95 0.13
CA GLY A 40 -23.37 1.85 -0.11
C GLY A 40 -24.10 3.16 0.19
N ILE A 41 -24.69 3.77 -0.84
CA ILE A 41 -25.52 4.98 -0.71
C ILE A 41 -26.97 4.58 -0.84
N GLY A 42 -27.80 5.08 0.07
CA GLY A 42 -29.24 4.83 0.06
C GLY A 42 -29.78 4.31 1.39
N THR A 43 -31.07 4.05 1.41
CA THR A 43 -31.78 3.54 2.57
C THR A 43 -32.34 2.16 2.31
N LYS A 44 -32.45 1.33 3.35
CA LYS A 44 -33.10 0.02 3.25
C LYS A 44 -34.61 0.14 2.95
N ALA A 45 -35.21 1.22 3.45
CA ALA A 45 -36.64 1.47 3.22
C ALA A 45 -36.95 1.88 1.77
N GLY A 46 -35.92 2.26 1.02
CA GLY A 46 -36.05 2.81 -0.30
C GLY A 46 -36.44 4.27 -0.29
N ALA A 47 -36.10 4.94 -1.38
CA ALA A 47 -36.51 6.32 -1.65
C ALA A 47 -36.95 6.48 -3.08
N PRO A 48 -38.05 7.22 -3.36
CA PRO A 48 -38.47 7.46 -4.71
C PRO A 48 -37.46 8.34 -5.43
N ILE A 49 -37.16 8.02 -6.71
CA ILE A 49 -36.19 8.74 -7.53
C ILE A 49 -36.80 10.06 -8.00
N PRO A 50 -36.29 11.22 -7.57
CA PRO A 50 -36.83 12.50 -8.00
C PRO A 50 -36.34 12.83 -9.41
N LEU A 51 -37.23 13.38 -10.21
CA LEU A 51 -36.92 13.99 -11.50
C LEU A 51 -36.85 15.51 -11.33
N PHE A 52 -35.79 16.10 -11.86
CA PHE A 52 -35.57 17.54 -11.81
C PHE A 52 -35.77 18.15 -13.20
N ASP A 53 -36.24 19.38 -13.24
CA ASP A 53 -36.31 20.19 -14.47
C ASP A 53 -34.94 20.82 -14.78
N LYS A 54 -34.87 21.59 -15.87
CA LYS A 54 -33.63 22.27 -16.29
C LYS A 54 -33.15 23.32 -15.28
N ASP A 55 -34.04 23.79 -14.42
CA ASP A 55 -33.76 24.79 -13.39
C ASP A 55 -33.37 24.15 -12.04
N GLY A 56 -33.24 22.82 -11.99
CA GLY A 56 -32.88 22.08 -10.78
C GLY A 56 -34.03 21.94 -9.77
N ARG A 57 -35.27 22.30 -10.14
CA ARG A 57 -36.45 22.13 -9.29
C ARG A 57 -37.03 20.72 -9.45
N ARG A 58 -37.39 20.11 -8.32
CA ARG A 58 -38.04 18.78 -8.34
C ARG A 58 -39.42 18.89 -9.01
N LYS A 59 -39.62 18.19 -10.13
CA LYS A 59 -40.87 18.19 -10.89
C LYS A 59 -41.77 17.04 -10.44
N GLU A 60 -41.28 15.79 -10.50
CA GLU A 60 -42.03 14.58 -10.16
C GLU A 60 -41.08 13.46 -9.77
N PHE A 61 -41.62 12.29 -9.45
CA PHE A 61 -40.85 11.07 -9.25
C PHE A 61 -40.83 10.22 -10.50
N LYS A 62 -39.73 9.48 -10.72
CA LYS A 62 -39.61 8.53 -11.82
C LYS A 62 -40.67 7.45 -11.69
N LYS A 63 -41.36 7.15 -12.79
CA LYS A 63 -42.38 6.11 -12.90
C LYS A 63 -41.91 5.04 -13.87
N ASP A 64 -42.30 3.80 -13.61
CA ASP A 64 -42.11 2.69 -14.54
C ASP A 64 -43.15 2.75 -15.68
N LEU A 65 -43.10 1.75 -16.60
CA LEU A 65 -44.02 1.65 -17.74
C LEU A 65 -45.49 1.46 -17.31
N ALA A 66 -45.73 0.99 -16.09
CA ALA A 66 -47.06 0.81 -15.49
C ALA A 66 -47.54 2.05 -14.73
N GLY A 67 -46.74 3.15 -14.69
CA GLY A 67 -47.06 4.39 -13.98
C GLY A 67 -46.78 4.34 -12.47
N LYS A 68 -46.19 3.27 -11.94
CA LYS A 68 -45.82 3.15 -10.55
C LYS A 68 -44.51 3.86 -10.26
N VAL A 69 -44.43 4.56 -9.14
CA VAL A 69 -43.24 5.26 -8.73
C VAL A 69 -42.08 4.27 -8.48
N VAL A 70 -40.96 4.49 -9.14
CA VAL A 70 -39.72 3.69 -8.97
C VAL A 70 -39.01 4.15 -7.70
N THR A 71 -38.74 3.20 -6.81
CA THR A 71 -37.95 3.40 -5.57
C THR A 71 -36.61 2.70 -5.71
N SER A 72 -35.52 3.39 -5.41
CA SER A 72 -34.20 2.76 -5.25
C SER A 72 -34.00 2.34 -3.81
N THR A 73 -33.51 1.13 -3.60
CA THR A 73 -33.23 0.55 -2.27
C THR A 73 -31.77 0.15 -2.19
N LEU A 74 -31.15 0.37 -1.03
CA LEU A 74 -29.77 -0.07 -0.84
C LEU A 74 -29.67 -1.58 -0.66
N ASN A 75 -29.00 -2.26 -1.57
CA ASN A 75 -28.61 -3.67 -1.45
C ASN A 75 -27.25 -3.81 -0.76
N ALA A 76 -27.24 -3.59 0.55
CA ALA A 76 -26.03 -3.67 1.36
C ALA A 76 -25.39 -5.06 1.37
N ASN A 77 -26.19 -6.13 1.17
CA ASN A 77 -25.68 -7.50 1.16
C ASN A 77 -24.77 -7.74 -0.05
N LEU A 78 -25.21 -7.37 -1.24
CA LEU A 78 -24.43 -7.50 -2.46
C LEU A 78 -23.11 -6.74 -2.38
N LEU A 79 -23.16 -5.46 -1.95
CA LEU A 79 -21.97 -4.65 -1.80
C LEU A 79 -20.97 -5.21 -0.76
N ASN A 80 -21.48 -5.77 0.33
CA ASN A 80 -20.64 -6.42 1.33
C ASN A 80 -20.01 -7.73 0.80
N GLU A 81 -20.72 -8.50 -0.02
CA GLU A 81 -20.16 -9.70 -0.65
C GLU A 81 -19.06 -9.35 -1.66
N ILE A 82 -19.26 -8.35 -2.51
CA ILE A 82 -18.26 -7.87 -3.48
C ILE A 82 -16.97 -7.49 -2.73
N SER A 83 -17.09 -6.68 -1.67
CA SER A 83 -15.91 -6.28 -0.92
C SER A 83 -15.23 -7.45 -0.21
N LYS A 84 -15.96 -8.39 0.37
CA LYS A 84 -15.39 -9.58 1.01
C LYS A 84 -14.66 -10.49 0.02
N LEU A 85 -15.22 -10.73 -1.15
CA LEU A 85 -14.60 -11.56 -2.20
C LEU A 85 -13.24 -11.01 -2.65
N THR A 86 -13.10 -9.69 -2.69
CA THR A 86 -11.88 -9.02 -3.14
C THR A 86 -10.91 -8.63 -1.99
N GLY A 87 -11.24 -9.01 -0.73
CA GLY A 87 -10.44 -8.61 0.44
C GLY A 87 -10.60 -7.16 0.85
N GLY A 88 -11.61 -6.47 0.33
CA GLY A 88 -11.97 -5.10 0.69
C GLY A 88 -12.91 -5.01 1.90
N PHE A 89 -13.52 -3.86 2.07
CA PHE A 89 -14.53 -3.63 3.11
C PHE A 89 -15.71 -2.81 2.59
N PHE A 90 -16.87 -3.00 3.22
CA PHE A 90 -18.09 -2.27 2.94
C PHE A 90 -18.34 -1.18 3.98
N ILE A 91 -18.71 0.02 3.54
CA ILE A 91 -19.18 1.09 4.42
C ILE A 91 -20.54 1.57 3.89
N ARG A 92 -21.49 1.68 4.81
CA ARG A 92 -22.76 2.32 4.52
C ARG A 92 -22.68 3.82 4.84
N VAL A 93 -23.01 4.64 3.84
CA VAL A 93 -23.09 6.09 3.99
C VAL A 93 -24.49 6.45 4.46
N GLU A 94 -24.67 6.69 5.76
CA GLU A 94 -25.89 7.23 6.33
C GLU A 94 -25.67 8.74 6.55
N ASN A 95 -26.31 9.59 5.78
CA ASN A 95 -26.49 11.06 5.94
C ASN A 95 -25.41 11.87 6.74
N GLN A 96 -24.22 11.32 6.94
CA GLN A 96 -23.17 11.97 7.73
C GLN A 96 -22.10 12.54 6.80
N VAL A 97 -21.91 13.86 6.94
CA VAL A 97 -20.85 14.61 6.24
C VAL A 97 -19.44 13.99 6.47
N ASN A 98 -19.30 13.17 7.50
CA ASN A 98 -18.03 12.54 7.91
C ASN A 98 -17.90 11.07 7.52
N ALA A 99 -18.77 10.52 6.66
CA ALA A 99 -18.68 9.08 6.29
C ALA A 99 -17.39 8.72 5.52
N ILE A 100 -16.71 9.70 4.95
CA ILE A 100 -15.47 9.52 4.20
C ILE A 100 -14.26 9.38 5.15
N ALA A 101 -14.28 10.03 6.32
CA ALA A 101 -13.15 9.99 7.24
C ALA A 101 -12.80 8.57 7.74
N PRO A 102 -13.76 7.72 8.17
CA PRO A 102 -13.46 6.32 8.52
C PRO A 102 -12.91 5.49 7.35
N LEU A 103 -13.35 5.80 6.12
CA LEU A 103 -12.86 5.16 4.92
C LEU A 103 -11.38 5.47 4.70
N LEU A 104 -11.01 6.75 4.74
CA LEU A 104 -9.63 7.19 4.56
C LEU A 104 -8.72 6.61 5.65
N GLN A 105 -9.14 6.66 6.90
CA GLN A 105 -8.38 6.07 8.00
C GLN A 105 -8.14 4.57 7.79
N LYS A 106 -9.14 3.83 7.33
CA LYS A 106 -9.02 2.39 7.11
C LYS A 106 -8.13 2.06 5.92
N ILE A 107 -8.15 2.88 4.86
CA ILE A 107 -7.23 2.76 3.72
C ILE A 107 -5.79 3.02 4.18
N GLU A 108 -5.54 4.09 4.94
CA GLU A 108 -4.23 4.39 5.49
C GLU A 108 -3.68 3.30 6.41
N GLU A 109 -4.54 2.69 7.24
CA GLU A 109 -4.16 1.57 8.10
C GLU A 109 -3.74 0.33 7.28
N MET A 110 -4.42 0.08 6.17
CA MET A 110 -4.09 -1.03 5.25
C MET A 110 -2.76 -0.78 4.56
N GLU A 111 -2.51 0.41 4.05
CA GLU A 111 -1.22 0.78 3.44
C GLU A 111 -0.07 0.63 4.45
N LYS A 112 -0.25 1.11 5.68
CA LYS A 112 0.75 0.97 6.75
C LYS A 112 1.05 -0.49 7.12
N LYS A 113 0.04 -1.37 7.11
CA LYS A 113 0.25 -2.80 7.35
C LYS A 113 1.03 -3.47 6.21
N GLN A 114 0.70 -3.12 4.96
CA GLN A 114 1.36 -3.68 3.78
C GLN A 114 2.82 -3.22 3.68
N ILE A 115 3.10 -1.95 3.91
CA ILE A 115 4.47 -1.41 3.93
C ILE A 115 5.30 -2.12 5.00
N LYS A 116 4.77 -2.32 6.21
CA LYS A 116 5.48 -3.05 7.27
C LYS A 116 5.76 -4.51 6.89
N SER A 117 4.82 -5.22 6.27
CA SER A 117 5.03 -6.62 5.87
C SER A 117 6.07 -6.75 4.74
N HIS A 118 6.13 -5.80 3.81
CA HIS A 118 7.14 -5.80 2.74
C HIS A 118 8.54 -5.45 3.22
N ILE A 119 8.66 -4.50 4.17
CA ILE A 119 9.97 -4.10 4.70
C ILE A 119 10.59 -5.23 5.53
N PHE A 120 9.80 -5.97 6.31
CA PHE A 120 10.31 -7.09 7.12
C PHE A 120 10.64 -8.36 6.33
N SER A 121 10.08 -8.53 5.13
CA SER A 121 10.32 -9.74 4.32
C SER A 121 11.54 -9.65 3.40
N GLN A 122 12.18 -8.49 3.23
CA GLN A 122 13.19 -8.28 2.21
C GLN A 122 14.62 -8.11 2.73
N TYR A 123 14.81 -7.99 4.04
CA TYR A 123 16.14 -7.94 4.67
C TYR A 123 16.30 -9.07 5.69
N GLU A 124 16.57 -10.28 5.18
CA GLU A 124 17.34 -11.24 5.98
C GLU A 124 18.78 -10.71 6.00
N ASP A 125 19.11 -10.00 7.04
CA ASP A 125 20.46 -9.52 7.30
C ASP A 125 21.42 -10.70 7.47
N ARG A 126 21.99 -11.19 6.39
CA ARG A 126 22.97 -12.28 6.38
C ARG A 126 24.40 -11.80 6.69
N TYR A 127 24.55 -10.57 7.20
CA TYR A 127 25.85 -10.04 7.57
C TYR A 127 26.52 -10.84 8.70
N GLN A 128 25.74 -11.56 9.51
CA GLN A 128 26.23 -12.37 10.64
C GLN A 128 27.25 -13.41 10.21
N ILE A 129 27.06 -14.06 9.04
CA ILE A 129 27.97 -15.06 8.50
C ILE A 129 29.32 -14.42 8.14
N PHE A 130 29.27 -13.28 7.44
CA PHE A 130 30.49 -12.56 7.03
C PHE A 130 31.23 -11.97 8.23
N LEU A 131 30.50 -11.50 9.24
CA LEU A 131 31.07 -10.98 10.48
C LEU A 131 31.76 -12.10 11.27
N LEU A 132 31.16 -13.27 11.33
CA LEU A 132 31.74 -14.44 12.01
C LEU A 132 33.03 -14.89 11.31
N ILE A 133 33.05 -14.95 9.98
CA ILE A 133 34.26 -15.26 9.20
C ILE A 133 35.34 -14.21 9.45
N GLY A 134 35.02 -12.92 9.42
CA GLY A 134 35.95 -11.82 9.70
C GLY A 134 36.55 -11.91 11.12
N LEU A 135 35.71 -12.20 12.11
CA LEU A 135 36.16 -12.41 13.48
C LEU A 135 37.10 -13.60 13.62
N LEU A 136 36.80 -14.70 12.94
CA LEU A 136 37.61 -15.92 12.97
C LEU A 136 38.99 -15.69 12.33
N LEU A 137 39.05 -14.96 11.20
CA LEU A 137 40.31 -14.57 10.57
C LEU A 137 41.13 -13.64 11.47
N PHE A 138 40.49 -12.70 12.15
CA PHE A 138 41.14 -11.82 13.11
C PHE A 138 41.73 -12.60 14.29
N LEU A 139 41.02 -13.58 14.82
CA LEU A 139 41.54 -14.44 15.89
C LEU A 139 42.74 -15.29 15.45
N ILE A 140 42.72 -15.78 14.20
CA ILE A 140 43.82 -16.52 13.60
C ILE A 140 45.07 -15.64 13.48
N GLU A 141 44.91 -14.37 13.03
CA GLU A 141 46.00 -13.42 12.93
C GLU A 141 46.64 -13.17 14.29
N PHE A 142 45.85 -13.10 15.37
CA PHE A 142 46.34 -12.89 16.72
C PHE A 142 47.13 -14.08 17.28
N ILE A 143 46.80 -15.31 16.81
CA ILE A 143 47.49 -16.54 17.26
C ILE A 143 48.77 -16.78 16.47
N ILE A 144 48.86 -16.31 15.22
CA ILE A 144 50.07 -16.47 14.42
C ILE A 144 51.13 -15.43 14.90
N PRO A 145 52.21 -15.87 15.59
CA PRO A 145 53.23 -14.92 16.01
C PRO A 145 53.95 -14.39 14.77
N THR A 146 53.72 -13.15 14.41
CA THR A 146 54.41 -12.48 13.33
C THR A 146 55.87 -12.21 13.76
N ARG A 147 56.71 -13.23 13.68
CA ARG A 147 58.16 -13.09 13.78
C ARG A 147 58.72 -12.63 12.41
N THR A 148 58.40 -11.45 11.99
CA THR A 148 59.18 -10.81 10.93
C THR A 148 60.17 -9.86 11.56
N LYS A 149 61.33 -10.43 11.90
CA LYS A 149 62.55 -9.64 12.09
C LYS A 149 63.06 -9.19 10.73
N ASN A 150 62.39 -8.29 10.10
CA ASN A 150 62.93 -7.53 8.98
C ASN A 150 62.69 -6.06 9.30
N GLU A 151 63.69 -5.46 9.90
CA GLU A 151 63.79 -4.01 9.91
C GLU A 151 63.88 -3.53 8.48
N ILE A 152 62.75 -3.19 7.87
CA ILE A 152 62.75 -2.40 6.66
C ILE A 152 63.12 -1.00 7.08
N VAL A 153 64.45 -0.74 7.11
CA VAL A 153 64.96 0.62 7.22
C VAL A 153 64.51 1.35 5.97
N TRP A 154 63.47 2.10 6.11
CA TRP A 154 62.96 3.03 5.09
C TRP A 154 64.04 4.13 4.87
N ARG A 155 64.98 3.91 3.96
CA ARG A 155 65.86 4.97 3.46
C ARG A 155 65.07 5.87 2.53
N GLY A 156 64.32 6.79 3.12
CA GLY A 156 63.67 7.85 2.35
C GLY A 156 64.72 8.68 1.62
N LYS A 157 64.53 8.82 0.29
CA LYS A 157 65.34 9.68 -0.58
C LYS A 157 65.05 11.18 -0.36
N PHE A 158 64.89 11.61 0.87
CA PHE A 158 64.81 13.02 1.19
C PHE A 158 66.07 13.41 1.96
N THR A 159 67.13 13.81 1.24
CA THR A 159 68.22 14.58 1.83
C THR A 159 67.74 16.02 1.93
N PRO A 160 67.62 16.61 3.15
CA PRO A 160 67.41 18.03 3.25
C PRO A 160 68.73 18.71 2.90
N TYR A 161 68.74 19.49 1.82
CA TYR A 161 69.84 20.40 1.49
C TYR A 161 69.81 21.52 2.53
N ILE A 162 70.64 21.38 3.59
CA ILE A 162 70.91 22.50 4.51
C ILE A 162 72.06 23.27 3.89
N PHE A 163 71.76 24.37 3.24
CA PHE A 163 72.75 25.37 2.88
C PHE A 163 73.15 26.16 4.12
N PHE A 164 74.27 25.80 4.73
CA PHE A 164 74.97 26.69 5.67
C PHE A 164 75.86 27.60 4.85
N ASN A 165 75.44 28.85 4.68
CA ASN A 165 76.33 29.90 4.18
C ASN A 165 76.89 30.66 5.34
N ILE A 166 78.15 30.36 5.67
CA ILE A 166 78.95 31.15 6.65
C ILE A 166 79.88 32.01 5.80
N ASN A 167 79.57 33.31 5.70
CA ASN A 167 80.50 34.32 5.26
C ASN A 167 81.12 34.96 6.50
N ILE A 168 82.46 34.91 6.53
CA ILE A 168 83.31 35.80 7.30
C ILE A 168 83.67 37.02 6.42
#